data_eabb47393b2d45b57070663d89e7fc1e
#
_entry.id   eabb47393b2d45b57070663d89e7fc1e
#
_cell.length_a   1.000
_cell.length_b   1.000
_cell.length_c   1.000
_cell.angle_alpha   90.00
_cell.angle_beta   90.00
_cell.angle_gamma   90.00
#
_symmetry.space_group_name_H-M   'P 1'
#
loop_
_entity.id
_entity.type
_entity.pdbx_description
1 polymer ?
#
loop_
_entity_poly.entity_id
_entity_poly.type
_entity_poly.pdbx_seq_one_letter_code
_entity_poly.pdbx_strand_id
1 'polypeptide(L)'
;MKQFRGSRSLAAALCALALIAAALIPSATTRPARAKGNRRGGEWTVLAPVSYKNLTIFPVRAADLAGSEAYITLDEGTKTGSVVITEKGTQSASGRIVHPNAANISAANQSAARQQSVSYSSGASVNELALVNRSGKKLLLLAGEVVVGGKQDRIVQEDRVIPPVSVPVALNVFCVEHGRWTPRNTNYQSGGSAGAPVTADAPDGGPAKFSSLGAVAHPKLRGAAQDKKAQGEVWKEVSENNARLGTANSTDTYQEVYASKKIVAQVDDYVRTLEREVLQPGVVGVVVARNGRAVWADVFASQRLFASYWPKLLKSYVVDAIGDYKDDKRPSIDEADSYLRQREGTVTTTTQEGVYQLVKTEQAAYAVFELRDISLAAPLRIHFNKMDR
;
A
#
# COMPACT_ATOMS: atom_id res chain seq x y z
N MET A 1 -81.15 10.87 -9.04
CA MET A 1 -81.25 11.20 -10.53
C MET A 1 -79.83 11.48 -11.04
N LYS A 2 -79.43 10.73 -12.12
CA LYS A 2 -78.31 10.97 -13.06
C LYS A 2 -76.92 10.97 -12.50
N GLN A 3 -76.15 9.89 -12.65
CA GLN A 3 -75.39 9.39 -13.82
C GLN A 3 -74.49 10.47 -14.48
N PHE A 4 -73.17 10.20 -14.50
CA PHE A 4 -72.38 10.05 -15.72
C PHE A 4 -70.86 9.92 -15.29
N ARG A 5 -70.18 8.76 -15.51
CA ARG A 5 -69.21 8.48 -16.56
C ARG A 5 -68.12 9.56 -16.64
N GLY A 6 -66.85 9.30 -16.28
CA GLY A 6 -65.95 8.36 -16.92
C GLY A 6 -64.91 9.14 -17.71
N SER A 7 -63.64 9.17 -17.27
CA SER A 7 -62.54 9.52 -18.16
C SER A 7 -61.27 8.79 -17.71
N ARG A 8 -60.76 7.92 -18.59
CA ARG A 8 -59.45 7.27 -18.49
C ARG A 8 -58.39 8.29 -18.88
N SER A 9 -57.40 8.52 -18.04
CA SER A 9 -56.20 9.24 -18.42
C SER A 9 -55.00 8.31 -18.29
N LEU A 10 -54.31 8.13 -19.41
CA LEU A 10 -53.06 7.43 -19.55
C LEU A 10 -51.99 8.03 -18.61
N ALA A 11 -51.46 7.21 -17.71
CA ALA A 11 -50.23 7.54 -17.01
C ALA A 11 -49.06 7.12 -17.91
N ALA A 12 -48.38 8.12 -18.47
CA ALA A 12 -47.12 7.93 -19.17
C ALA A 12 -46.07 7.55 -18.15
N ALA A 13 -45.52 6.33 -18.28
CA ALA A 13 -44.36 5.88 -17.52
C ALA A 13 -43.10 6.57 -18.04
N LEU A 14 -42.61 7.56 -17.31
CA LEU A 14 -41.25 8.08 -17.47
C LEU A 14 -40.29 7.12 -16.81
N CYS A 15 -39.64 6.24 -17.60
CA CYS A 15 -38.45 5.52 -17.17
C CYS A 15 -37.29 6.52 -17.03
N ALA A 16 -37.05 6.99 -15.80
CA ALA A 16 -35.81 7.65 -15.45
C ALA A 16 -34.69 6.58 -15.38
N LEU A 17 -33.89 6.48 -16.42
CA LEU A 17 -32.60 5.75 -16.36
C LEU A 17 -31.65 6.54 -15.45
N ALA A 18 -31.63 6.19 -14.17
CA ALA A 18 -30.54 6.58 -13.28
C ALA A 18 -29.31 5.72 -13.63
N LEU A 19 -28.40 6.29 -14.41
CA LEU A 19 -27.04 5.75 -14.59
C LEU A 19 -26.30 5.95 -13.26
N ILE A 20 -26.31 4.89 -12.43
CA ILE A 20 -25.50 4.80 -11.24
C ILE A 20 -24.05 4.56 -11.72
N ALA A 21 -23.21 5.59 -11.63
CA ALA A 21 -21.78 5.42 -11.68
C ALA A 21 -21.40 4.58 -10.43
N ALA A 22 -21.28 3.26 -10.60
CA ALA A 22 -20.81 2.37 -9.56
C ALA A 22 -19.35 2.71 -9.29
N ALA A 23 -19.09 3.50 -8.27
CA ALA A 23 -17.78 3.51 -7.61
C ALA A 23 -17.53 2.06 -7.18
N LEU A 24 -16.50 1.43 -7.74
CA LEU A 24 -16.08 0.08 -7.37
C LEU A 24 -15.57 0.10 -5.92
N ILE A 25 -16.49 0.05 -4.97
CA ILE A 25 -16.18 -0.13 -3.56
C ILE A 25 -15.97 -1.62 -3.36
N PRO A 26 -14.81 -2.08 -2.87
CA PRO A 26 -14.61 -3.49 -2.58
C PRO A 26 -15.65 -3.97 -1.56
N SER A 27 -16.39 -5.00 -1.91
CA SER A 27 -17.38 -5.60 -1.01
C SER A 27 -16.67 -6.42 0.06
N ALA A 28 -16.82 -6.05 1.32
CA ALA A 28 -16.32 -6.83 2.46
C ALA A 28 -17.40 -7.80 2.92
N THR A 29 -17.13 -9.10 2.81
CA THR A 29 -18.00 -10.13 3.37
C THR A 29 -17.37 -10.71 4.63
N THR A 30 -18.06 -10.57 5.76
CA THR A 30 -17.67 -11.16 7.04
C THR A 30 -18.35 -12.53 7.19
N ARG A 31 -17.56 -13.61 7.22
CA ARG A 31 -18.04 -14.93 7.64
C ARG A 31 -17.20 -15.41 8.80
N PRO A 32 -17.79 -15.82 9.91
CA PRO A 32 -17.05 -16.55 10.95
C PRO A 32 -16.74 -17.94 10.41
N ALA A 33 -15.56 -18.13 9.85
CA ALA A 33 -15.04 -19.42 9.45
C ALA A 33 -13.78 -19.71 10.24
N ARG A 34 -13.79 -20.82 10.98
CA ARG A 34 -12.60 -21.37 11.60
C ARG A 34 -11.73 -21.96 10.50
N ALA A 35 -10.72 -21.24 10.06
CA ALA A 35 -9.75 -21.74 9.09
C ALA A 35 -9.00 -22.92 9.71
N LYS A 36 -9.35 -24.15 9.32
CA LYS A 36 -8.51 -25.33 9.58
C LYS A 36 -7.25 -25.17 8.75
N GLY A 37 -6.14 -24.86 9.41
CA GLY A 37 -4.83 -24.80 8.79
C GLY A 37 -4.56 -26.10 8.03
N ASN A 38 -4.47 -26.01 6.71
CA ASN A 38 -4.11 -27.15 5.87
C ASN A 38 -2.64 -27.45 6.12
N ARG A 39 -2.35 -28.47 6.95
CA ARG A 39 -1.00 -28.98 7.20
C ARG A 39 -0.47 -29.66 5.93
N ARG A 40 -0.04 -28.88 4.97
CA ARG A 40 0.90 -29.33 3.96
C ARG A 40 2.28 -28.81 4.37
N GLY A 41 3.06 -29.66 5.04
CA GLY A 41 4.48 -29.43 5.23
C GLY A 41 5.13 -29.25 3.88
N GLY A 42 5.91 -28.17 3.70
CA GLY A 42 6.76 -27.99 2.54
C GLY A 42 6.74 -26.62 1.85
N GLU A 43 5.77 -25.75 2.15
CA GLU A 43 5.68 -24.48 1.41
C GLU A 43 6.80 -23.51 1.77
N TRP A 44 7.13 -23.34 3.04
CA TRP A 44 8.11 -22.39 3.55
C TRP A 44 9.11 -23.05 4.50
N THR A 45 10.37 -22.66 4.40
CA THR A 45 11.45 -23.10 5.27
C THR A 45 12.09 -21.89 5.95
N VAL A 46 12.02 -21.82 7.27
CA VAL A 46 12.71 -20.78 8.05
C VAL A 46 14.18 -21.16 8.16
N LEU A 47 15.09 -20.24 7.79
CA LEU A 47 16.52 -20.45 7.80
C LEU A 47 17.17 -19.90 9.08
N ALA A 48 18.46 -20.17 9.23
CA ALA A 48 19.27 -19.62 10.33
C ALA A 48 19.18 -18.09 10.35
N PRO A 49 19.02 -17.48 11.53
CA PRO A 49 18.83 -16.04 11.64
C PRO A 49 20.11 -15.25 11.44
N VAL A 50 19.94 -14.02 10.99
CA VAL A 50 20.93 -12.95 11.07
C VAL A 50 20.49 -11.96 12.12
N SER A 51 21.39 -11.57 13.03
CA SER A 51 21.03 -10.69 14.16
C SER A 51 21.98 -9.53 14.30
N TYR A 52 21.44 -8.39 14.65
CA TYR A 52 22.23 -7.23 15.06
C TYR A 52 21.46 -6.48 16.18
N LYS A 53 22.14 -6.29 17.33
CA LYS A 53 21.51 -5.73 18.54
C LYS A 53 20.21 -6.48 18.87
N ASN A 54 19.11 -5.76 19.08
CA ASN A 54 17.80 -6.29 19.44
C ASN A 54 16.95 -6.77 18.26
N LEU A 55 17.47 -6.74 17.04
CA LEU A 55 16.78 -7.18 15.81
C LEU A 55 17.33 -8.50 15.32
N THR A 56 16.47 -9.49 15.13
CA THR A 56 16.81 -10.79 14.57
C THR A 56 15.90 -11.05 13.37
N ILE A 57 16.50 -11.35 12.23
CA ILE A 57 15.82 -11.63 10.96
C ILE A 57 16.01 -13.11 10.61
N PHE A 58 14.93 -13.84 10.43
CA PHE A 58 14.92 -15.21 9.95
C PHE A 58 14.51 -15.21 8.47
N PRO A 59 15.43 -15.50 7.53
CA PRO A 59 15.06 -15.61 6.13
C PRO A 59 14.09 -16.79 5.91
N VAL A 60 13.12 -16.60 5.05
CA VAL A 60 12.13 -17.63 4.67
C VAL A 60 12.38 -18.04 3.23
N ARG A 61 12.68 -19.31 3.00
CA ARG A 61 12.93 -19.90 1.68
C ARG A 61 11.70 -20.60 1.13
N ALA A 62 11.43 -20.39 -0.17
CA ALA A 62 10.48 -21.15 -0.96
C ALA A 62 10.81 -21.07 -2.45
N ALA A 63 10.13 -21.90 -3.25
CA ALA A 63 10.14 -21.75 -4.71
C ALA A 63 9.32 -20.53 -5.13
N ASP A 64 9.75 -19.85 -6.19
CA ASP A 64 8.98 -18.79 -6.82
C ASP A 64 7.65 -19.35 -7.37
N LEU A 65 6.58 -18.61 -7.16
CA LEU A 65 5.27 -18.96 -7.68
C LEU A 65 5.13 -18.44 -9.14
N ALA A 66 4.65 -19.29 -10.03
CA ALA A 66 4.41 -18.93 -11.44
C ALA A 66 3.46 -17.74 -11.56
N GLY A 67 3.76 -16.78 -12.43
CA GLY A 67 3.01 -15.54 -12.61
C GLY A 67 3.50 -14.38 -11.74
N SER A 68 4.44 -14.62 -10.82
CA SER A 68 5.00 -13.57 -9.97
C SER A 68 5.91 -12.56 -10.70
N GLU A 69 6.32 -12.85 -11.92
CA GLU A 69 7.10 -11.96 -12.79
C GLU A 69 6.29 -10.80 -13.39
N ALA A 70 4.96 -10.89 -13.33
CA ALA A 70 4.04 -9.91 -13.92
C ALA A 70 3.88 -8.61 -13.10
N TYR A 71 4.61 -8.46 -11.99
CA TYR A 71 4.44 -7.32 -11.08
C TYR A 71 5.60 -6.35 -11.12
N ILE A 72 5.30 -5.08 -10.82
CA ILE A 72 6.27 -4.04 -10.47
C ILE A 72 5.94 -3.48 -9.08
N THR A 73 6.93 -2.82 -8.48
CA THR A 73 6.78 -2.08 -7.22
C THR A 73 6.41 -0.62 -7.47
N LEU A 74 5.96 0.07 -6.43
CA LEU A 74 5.71 1.51 -6.48
C LEU A 74 6.97 2.30 -6.88
N ASP A 75 8.14 1.92 -6.32
CA ASP A 75 9.41 2.59 -6.59
C ASP A 75 9.83 2.45 -8.06
N GLU A 76 9.70 1.23 -8.62
CA GLU A 76 9.98 0.99 -10.04
C GLU A 76 9.06 1.83 -10.94
N GLY A 77 7.76 1.83 -10.64
CA GLY A 77 6.75 2.55 -11.43
C GLY A 77 6.88 4.07 -11.37
N THR A 78 7.12 4.64 -10.18
CA THR A 78 7.28 6.09 -10.01
C THR A 78 8.61 6.57 -10.57
N LYS A 79 9.69 5.81 -10.43
CA LYS A 79 11.01 6.11 -10.99
C LYS A 79 10.98 6.21 -12.52
N THR A 80 10.22 5.34 -13.19
CA THR A 80 10.06 5.36 -14.65
C THR A 80 8.99 6.32 -15.14
N GLY A 81 8.21 6.94 -14.23
CA GLY A 81 7.05 7.77 -14.57
C GLY A 81 5.87 6.96 -15.14
N SER A 82 5.94 5.63 -15.14
CA SER A 82 4.86 4.76 -15.62
C SER A 82 3.73 4.61 -14.59
N VAL A 83 4.00 4.89 -13.32
CA VAL A 83 2.99 5.04 -12.25
C VAL A 83 2.97 6.49 -11.81
N VAL A 84 1.78 7.09 -11.82
CA VAL A 84 1.56 8.49 -11.44
C VAL A 84 0.52 8.54 -10.33
N ILE A 85 0.84 9.23 -9.25
CA ILE A 85 -0.08 9.47 -8.12
C ILE A 85 -0.28 10.98 -8.00
N THR A 86 -1.55 11.41 -7.86
CA THR A 86 -1.94 12.82 -7.74
C THR A 86 -3.01 13.02 -6.68
N GLU A 87 -3.18 14.26 -6.23
CA GLU A 87 -4.37 14.63 -5.44
C GLU A 87 -5.64 14.33 -6.22
N LYS A 88 -6.67 13.83 -5.54
CA LYS A 88 -8.01 13.67 -6.12
C LYS A 88 -8.72 15.03 -6.15
N GLY A 89 -9.31 15.39 -7.29
CA GLY A 89 -10.12 16.60 -7.41
C GLY A 89 -9.39 17.88 -7.82
N THR A 90 -8.10 17.83 -8.15
CA THR A 90 -7.34 19.00 -8.64
C THR A 90 -7.20 19.04 -10.16
N GLN A 91 -8.10 18.46 -10.92
CA GLN A 91 -8.13 18.66 -12.36
C GLN A 91 -8.68 20.06 -12.65
N SER A 92 -7.77 20.96 -13.02
CA SER A 92 -8.14 22.24 -13.63
C SER A 92 -8.96 21.97 -14.90
N ALA A 93 -10.08 22.68 -15.07
CA ALA A 93 -11.04 22.50 -16.16
C ALA A 93 -10.49 22.82 -17.58
N SER A 94 -9.19 22.89 -17.78
CA SER A 94 -8.54 23.25 -19.06
C SER A 94 -7.46 22.27 -19.53
N GLY A 95 -7.36 21.08 -18.96
CA GLY A 95 -6.40 20.06 -19.39
C GLY A 95 -6.88 19.30 -20.63
N ARG A 96 -6.68 19.84 -21.83
CA ARG A 96 -6.76 19.07 -23.09
C ARG A 96 -5.70 17.97 -23.03
N ILE A 97 -6.14 16.71 -22.83
CA ILE A 97 -5.25 15.54 -22.96
C ILE A 97 -4.87 15.44 -24.44
N VAL A 98 -3.68 15.87 -24.79
CA VAL A 98 -3.10 15.65 -26.11
C VAL A 98 -2.55 14.22 -26.13
N HIS A 99 -3.28 13.30 -26.77
CA HIS A 99 -2.75 11.96 -27.07
C HIS A 99 -1.72 12.09 -28.20
N PRO A 100 -0.50 11.55 -28.07
CA PRO A 100 0.52 11.64 -29.11
C PRO A 100 0.22 10.86 -30.42
N ASN A 101 -0.94 10.20 -30.53
CA ASN A 101 -1.34 9.45 -31.72
C ASN A 101 -2.84 9.63 -32.08
N ALA A 102 -3.31 10.88 -32.13
CA ALA A 102 -4.71 11.18 -32.48
C ALA A 102 -5.00 11.17 -33.99
N ALA A 103 -4.16 10.58 -34.84
CA ALA A 103 -4.34 10.65 -36.30
C ALA A 103 -5.39 9.68 -36.88
N ASN A 104 -5.94 8.71 -36.11
CA ASN A 104 -6.85 7.69 -36.64
C ASN A 104 -8.05 7.33 -35.73
N ILE A 105 -8.69 8.30 -35.09
CA ILE A 105 -9.95 8.04 -34.38
C ILE A 105 -11.10 8.63 -35.19
N SER A 106 -12.02 7.78 -35.66
CA SER A 106 -13.19 8.19 -36.44
C SER A 106 -14.14 9.10 -35.63
N ALA A 107 -14.84 10.01 -36.34
CA ALA A 107 -15.72 11.03 -35.75
C ALA A 107 -16.84 10.46 -34.83
N ALA A 108 -17.20 9.19 -34.97
CA ALA A 108 -18.20 8.52 -34.13
C ALA A 108 -17.73 8.29 -32.68
N ASN A 109 -16.41 8.15 -32.42
CA ASN A 109 -15.88 7.98 -31.07
C ASN A 109 -15.62 9.30 -30.33
N GLN A 110 -15.64 10.43 -31.03
CA GLN A 110 -15.47 11.75 -30.41
C GLN A 110 -16.71 12.24 -29.66
N SER A 111 -17.91 11.81 -30.08
CA SER A 111 -19.17 12.15 -29.41
C SER A 111 -19.37 11.37 -28.10
N ALA A 112 -18.92 10.11 -28.03
CA ALA A 112 -18.96 9.30 -26.80
C ALA A 112 -17.97 9.80 -25.75
N ALA A 113 -16.78 10.27 -26.15
CA ALA A 113 -15.78 10.84 -25.25
C ALA A 113 -16.20 12.21 -24.66
N ARG A 114 -17.11 12.94 -25.31
CA ARG A 114 -17.63 14.23 -24.82
C ARG A 114 -18.71 14.12 -23.75
N GLN A 115 -19.37 12.98 -23.58
CA GLN A 115 -20.46 12.78 -22.61
C GLN A 115 -20.03 12.15 -21.30
N GLN A 116 -18.78 11.73 -21.15
CA GLN A 116 -18.22 11.31 -19.85
C GLN A 116 -17.44 12.44 -19.16
N SER A 117 -18.07 13.59 -18.98
CA SER A 117 -17.66 14.53 -17.95
C SER A 117 -18.13 13.99 -16.60
N VAL A 118 -17.31 13.13 -15.99
CA VAL A 118 -17.52 12.75 -14.59
C VAL A 118 -17.34 14.03 -13.77
N SER A 119 -18.41 14.54 -13.20
CA SER A 119 -18.39 15.66 -12.27
C SER A 119 -17.65 15.22 -11.01
N TYR A 120 -16.35 15.45 -10.97
CA TYR A 120 -15.60 15.33 -9.73
C TYR A 120 -15.99 16.52 -8.84
N SER A 121 -16.70 16.23 -7.75
CA SER A 121 -16.93 17.24 -6.72
C SER A 121 -15.58 17.78 -6.25
N SER A 122 -15.46 19.10 -6.15
CA SER A 122 -14.25 19.88 -5.87
C SER A 122 -13.73 19.76 -4.42
N GLY A 123 -13.86 18.59 -3.80
CA GLY A 123 -13.33 18.28 -2.47
C GLY A 123 -12.12 17.38 -2.57
N ALA A 124 -10.91 17.93 -2.30
CA ALA A 124 -9.75 17.08 -2.07
C ALA A 124 -10.05 16.14 -0.90
N SER A 125 -10.11 14.82 -1.15
CA SER A 125 -10.31 13.84 -0.10
C SER A 125 -8.99 13.63 0.64
N VAL A 126 -8.98 13.85 1.94
CA VAL A 126 -7.79 13.69 2.79
C VAL A 126 -7.26 12.25 2.73
N ASN A 127 -8.15 11.28 2.54
CA ASN A 127 -7.84 9.85 2.64
C ASN A 127 -7.85 9.11 1.30
N GLU A 128 -7.85 9.84 0.18
CA GLU A 128 -7.91 9.23 -1.14
C GLU A 128 -7.10 10.04 -2.16
N LEU A 129 -6.23 9.34 -2.89
CA LEU A 129 -5.45 9.86 -4.00
C LEU A 129 -5.92 9.24 -5.32
N ALA A 130 -5.50 9.79 -6.45
CA ALA A 130 -5.71 9.23 -7.77
C ALA A 130 -4.41 8.58 -8.26
N LEU A 131 -4.48 7.33 -8.73
CA LEU A 131 -3.34 6.58 -9.23
C LEU A 131 -3.60 6.09 -10.66
N VAL A 132 -2.61 6.24 -11.55
CA VAL A 132 -2.61 5.69 -12.91
C VAL A 132 -1.40 4.76 -13.05
N ASN A 133 -1.63 3.53 -13.51
CA ASN A 133 -0.58 2.55 -13.80
C ASN A 133 -0.48 2.30 -15.31
N ARG A 134 0.49 2.91 -15.97
CA ARG A 134 0.77 2.77 -17.42
C ARG A 134 1.95 1.85 -17.71
N SER A 135 2.42 1.07 -16.73
CA SER A 135 3.65 0.26 -16.86
C SER A 135 3.49 -0.98 -17.75
N GLY A 136 2.28 -1.35 -18.11
CA GLY A 136 1.98 -2.63 -18.79
C GLY A 136 2.06 -3.85 -17.87
N LYS A 137 2.45 -3.67 -16.59
CA LYS A 137 2.52 -4.71 -15.56
C LYS A 137 1.57 -4.40 -14.41
N LYS A 138 1.22 -5.40 -13.62
CA LYS A 138 0.47 -5.20 -12.39
C LYS A 138 1.36 -4.50 -11.35
N LEU A 139 0.84 -3.45 -10.71
CA LEU A 139 1.51 -2.76 -9.63
C LEU A 139 1.13 -3.43 -8.31
N LEU A 140 2.11 -3.91 -7.57
CA LEU A 140 1.93 -4.33 -6.18
C LEU A 140 2.15 -3.13 -5.28
N LEU A 141 1.21 -2.86 -4.38
CA LEU A 141 1.31 -1.88 -3.32
C LEU A 141 1.26 -2.58 -1.98
N LEU A 142 2.13 -2.20 -1.06
CA LEU A 142 2.07 -2.65 0.34
C LEU A 142 1.45 -1.58 1.23
N ALA A 143 0.69 -2.02 2.21
CA ALA A 143 0.28 -1.15 3.31
C ALA A 143 1.49 -0.48 3.95
N GLY A 144 1.34 0.81 4.26
CA GLY A 144 2.42 1.60 4.86
C GLY A 144 3.48 2.12 3.89
N GLU A 145 3.41 1.85 2.58
CA GLU A 145 4.30 2.52 1.61
C GLU A 145 4.09 4.03 1.69
N VAL A 146 5.20 4.76 1.83
CA VAL A 146 5.17 6.21 2.04
C VAL A 146 5.25 6.92 0.70
N VAL A 147 4.27 7.80 0.44
CA VAL A 147 4.28 8.73 -0.69
C VAL A 147 4.33 10.15 -0.18
N VAL A 148 5.24 10.93 -0.74
CA VAL A 148 5.51 12.31 -0.33
C VAL A 148 5.16 13.29 -1.44
N GLY A 149 4.68 14.45 -1.05
CA GLY A 149 4.25 15.49 -1.98
C GLY A 149 2.83 15.96 -1.69
N GLY A 150 2.17 16.49 -2.71
CA GLY A 150 0.81 17.00 -2.57
C GLY A 150 0.65 17.95 -1.39
N LYS A 151 -0.53 17.99 -0.81
CA LYS A 151 -0.84 18.83 0.37
C LYS A 151 -0.28 18.28 1.67
N GLN A 152 -0.08 16.98 1.74
CA GLN A 152 0.45 16.27 2.93
C GLN A 152 1.04 14.94 2.49
N ASP A 153 2.03 14.43 3.22
CA ASP A 153 2.57 13.09 3.02
C ASP A 153 1.55 12.03 3.41
N ARG A 154 1.58 10.88 2.71
CA ARG A 154 0.60 9.80 2.88
C ARG A 154 1.28 8.45 3.03
N ILE A 155 0.57 7.49 3.62
CA ILE A 155 0.88 6.06 3.55
C ILE A 155 -0.26 5.30 2.90
N VAL A 156 0.06 4.28 2.12
CA VAL A 156 -0.92 3.35 1.54
C VAL A 156 -1.64 2.60 2.65
N GLN A 157 -2.97 2.53 2.56
CA GLN A 157 -3.80 1.96 3.63
C GLN A 157 -3.70 0.44 3.73
N GLU A 158 -3.71 -0.26 2.61
CA GLU A 158 -3.77 -1.73 2.55
C GLU A 158 -2.98 -2.28 1.36
N ASP A 159 -2.58 -3.54 1.45
CA ASP A 159 -1.98 -4.23 0.32
C ASP A 159 -2.95 -4.31 -0.85
N ARG A 160 -2.49 -3.97 -2.05
CA ARG A 160 -3.33 -3.93 -3.26
C ARG A 160 -2.58 -4.36 -4.51
N VAL A 161 -3.32 -4.89 -5.47
CA VAL A 161 -2.87 -5.05 -6.87
C VAL A 161 -3.62 -4.03 -7.74
N ILE A 162 -2.88 -3.21 -8.47
CA ILE A 162 -3.45 -2.29 -9.46
C ILE A 162 -3.07 -2.80 -10.86
N PRO A 163 -4.03 -3.26 -11.68
CA PRO A 163 -3.74 -3.68 -13.05
C PRO A 163 -3.23 -2.49 -13.89
N PRO A 164 -2.65 -2.74 -15.07
CA PRO A 164 -2.36 -1.68 -16.02
C PRO A 164 -3.66 -0.95 -16.41
N VAL A 165 -3.74 0.35 -16.10
CA VAL A 165 -4.92 1.18 -16.38
C VAL A 165 -4.51 2.58 -16.83
N SER A 166 -5.19 3.11 -17.83
CA SER A 166 -4.97 4.47 -18.35
C SER A 166 -5.83 5.53 -17.67
N VAL A 167 -6.89 5.11 -16.97
CA VAL A 167 -7.77 6.00 -16.20
C VAL A 167 -7.37 5.99 -14.73
N PRO A 168 -7.50 7.13 -14.02
CA PRO A 168 -7.20 7.16 -12.60
C PRO A 168 -8.09 6.23 -11.78
N VAL A 169 -7.48 5.46 -10.89
CA VAL A 169 -8.17 4.67 -9.87
C VAL A 169 -7.95 5.28 -8.49
N ALA A 170 -8.93 5.10 -7.61
CA ALA A 170 -8.83 5.57 -6.23
C ALA A 170 -7.78 4.77 -5.45
N LEU A 171 -6.87 5.47 -4.76
CA LEU A 171 -5.90 4.92 -3.84
C LEU A 171 -6.22 5.39 -2.42
N ASN A 172 -6.67 4.47 -1.58
CA ASN A 172 -6.93 4.75 -0.17
C ASN A 172 -5.62 4.91 0.59
N VAL A 173 -5.52 5.98 1.35
CA VAL A 173 -4.31 6.38 2.07
C VAL A 173 -4.65 6.93 3.44
N PHE A 174 -3.65 7.01 4.33
CA PHE A 174 -3.70 7.82 5.54
C PHE A 174 -2.70 8.96 5.45
N CYS A 175 -3.10 10.09 6.02
CA CYS A 175 -2.24 11.23 6.20
C CYS A 175 -1.21 10.96 7.31
N VAL A 176 0.07 11.23 7.04
CA VAL A 176 1.17 11.08 8.01
C VAL A 176 1.96 12.37 8.20
N GLU A 177 1.31 13.49 7.93
CA GLU A 177 1.81 14.84 8.15
C GLU A 177 0.65 15.74 8.59
N HIS A 178 0.47 15.90 9.91
CA HIS A 178 -0.71 16.58 10.45
C HIS A 178 -0.71 18.10 10.22
N GLY A 179 0.45 18.74 10.31
CA GLY A 179 0.57 20.20 10.35
C GLY A 179 0.70 20.92 9.02
N ARG A 180 0.73 20.22 7.87
CA ARG A 180 0.84 20.87 6.55
C ARG A 180 -0.42 20.69 5.72
N TRP A 181 -0.90 21.79 5.11
CA TRP A 181 -2.01 21.77 4.16
C TRP A 181 -1.71 22.60 2.90
N THR A 182 -0.42 22.73 2.56
CA THR A 182 0.06 23.44 1.36
C THR A 182 0.65 22.45 0.37
N PRO A 183 0.33 22.55 -0.94
CA PRO A 183 0.88 21.64 -1.95
C PRO A 183 2.40 21.75 -2.03
N ARG A 184 3.07 20.60 -2.13
CA ARG A 184 4.48 20.47 -2.53
C ARG A 184 4.53 19.63 -3.79
N ASN A 185 5.27 20.07 -4.80
CA ASN A 185 5.68 19.22 -5.90
C ASN A 185 7.07 18.69 -5.59
N THR A 186 7.19 17.38 -5.52
CA THR A 186 8.48 16.72 -5.35
C THR A 186 8.91 16.13 -6.68
N ASN A 187 9.95 16.73 -7.29
CA ASN A 187 10.74 16.05 -8.30
C ASN A 187 11.83 15.27 -7.57
N TYR A 188 11.64 13.98 -7.38
CA TYR A 188 12.66 13.11 -6.81
C TYR A 188 13.71 12.81 -7.89
N GLN A 189 14.89 13.39 -7.80
CA GLN A 189 16.05 12.90 -8.54
C GLN A 189 16.60 11.68 -7.79
N SER A 190 16.37 10.48 -8.34
CA SER A 190 16.97 9.25 -7.87
C SER A 190 18.45 9.22 -8.23
N GLY A 191 19.29 9.49 -7.27
CA GLY A 191 20.73 9.38 -7.47
C GLY A 191 21.49 9.93 -6.28
N GLY A 192 21.78 9.08 -5.31
CA GLY A 192 22.64 9.43 -4.19
C GLY A 192 21.88 9.49 -2.86
N SER A 193 22.58 9.11 -1.82
CA SER A 193 22.32 9.27 -0.38
C SER A 193 21.15 10.18 -0.05
N ALA A 194 20.21 9.73 0.79
CA ALA A 194 18.98 10.38 1.19
C ALA A 194 19.08 11.93 1.22
N GLY A 195 18.89 12.54 0.06
CA GLY A 195 18.89 13.98 -0.10
C GLY A 195 17.49 14.52 0.24
N ALA A 196 17.45 15.63 0.95
CA ALA A 196 16.23 16.33 1.24
C ALA A 196 15.40 16.57 -0.04
N PRO A 197 14.06 16.42 -0.02
CA PRO A 197 13.23 16.67 -1.18
C PRO A 197 13.37 18.12 -1.62
N VAL A 198 13.67 18.31 -2.91
CA VAL A 198 13.65 19.65 -3.50
C VAL A 198 12.19 20.02 -3.70
N THR A 199 11.69 20.94 -2.91
CA THR A 199 10.35 21.50 -3.06
C THR A 199 10.36 22.51 -4.20
N ALA A 200 9.68 22.22 -5.31
CA ALA A 200 9.33 23.20 -6.33
C ALA A 200 7.81 23.30 -6.38
N ASP A 201 7.28 24.50 -6.26
CA ASP A 201 5.88 24.77 -6.58
C ASP A 201 5.64 24.38 -8.04
N ALA A 202 4.45 23.81 -8.35
CA ALA A 202 4.10 23.44 -9.71
C ALA A 202 4.02 24.71 -10.56
N PRO A 203 4.93 24.95 -11.51
CA PRO A 203 4.88 26.19 -12.30
C PRO A 203 3.66 26.26 -13.21
N ASP A 204 2.93 25.15 -13.40
CA ASP A 204 1.94 24.99 -14.48
C ASP A 204 0.49 24.81 -13.98
N GLY A 205 0.17 25.03 -12.69
CA GLY A 205 -1.19 24.89 -12.17
C GLY A 205 -1.78 23.47 -12.27
N GLY A 206 -0.95 22.47 -12.55
CA GLY A 206 -1.35 21.05 -12.63
C GLY A 206 -1.59 20.43 -11.24
N PRO A 207 -2.22 19.25 -11.19
CA PRO A 207 -2.43 18.55 -9.93
C PRO A 207 -1.11 18.22 -9.25
N ALA A 208 -1.03 18.46 -7.94
CA ALA A 208 0.15 18.13 -7.15
C ALA A 208 0.43 16.63 -7.23
N LYS A 209 1.67 16.28 -7.57
CA LYS A 209 2.14 14.90 -7.75
C LYS A 209 2.75 14.37 -6.46
N PHE A 210 2.65 13.06 -6.30
CA PHE A 210 3.34 12.33 -5.25
C PHE A 210 4.46 11.48 -5.84
N SER A 211 5.53 11.33 -5.06
CA SER A 211 6.62 10.40 -5.35
C SER A 211 6.71 9.37 -4.24
N SER A 212 7.18 8.16 -4.55
CA SER A 212 7.54 7.21 -3.51
C SER A 212 8.72 7.75 -2.70
N LEU A 213 8.66 7.67 -1.37
CA LEU A 213 9.80 7.96 -0.50
C LEU A 213 10.87 6.84 -0.54
N GLY A 214 10.57 5.69 -1.15
CA GLY A 214 11.42 4.50 -1.04
C GLY A 214 11.44 3.92 0.37
N ALA A 215 10.37 4.13 1.13
CA ALA A 215 10.21 3.68 2.51
C ALA A 215 8.85 3.06 2.75
N VAL A 216 8.78 2.20 3.75
CA VAL A 216 7.56 1.65 4.32
C VAL A 216 7.47 2.09 5.78
N ALA A 217 6.30 2.43 6.25
CA ALA A 217 6.05 2.77 7.65
C ALA A 217 6.54 1.65 8.59
N HIS A 218 6.97 2.01 9.79
CA HIS A 218 7.38 1.02 10.79
C HIS A 218 6.19 0.11 11.17
N PRO A 219 6.44 -1.11 11.69
CA PRO A 219 5.42 -2.14 11.91
C PRO A 219 4.13 -1.66 12.60
N LYS A 220 4.23 -0.89 13.68
CA LYS A 220 3.03 -0.39 14.38
C LYS A 220 2.17 0.53 13.50
N LEU A 221 2.79 1.49 12.80
CA LEU A 221 2.08 2.42 11.92
C LEU A 221 1.51 1.67 10.70
N ARG A 222 2.25 0.69 10.16
CA ARG A 222 1.78 -0.19 9.10
C ARG A 222 0.58 -1.03 9.56
N GLY A 223 0.63 -1.56 10.79
CA GLY A 223 -0.48 -2.27 11.41
C GLY A 223 -1.72 -1.39 11.59
N ALA A 224 -1.55 -0.15 12.06
CA ALA A 224 -2.66 0.80 12.19
C ALA A 224 -3.32 1.09 10.82
N ALA A 225 -2.53 1.20 9.75
CA ALA A 225 -3.06 1.38 8.39
C ALA A 225 -3.86 0.15 7.93
N GLN A 226 -3.29 -1.07 8.06
CA GLN A 226 -3.95 -2.32 7.64
C GLN A 226 -5.22 -2.62 8.45
N ASP A 227 -5.25 -2.26 9.72
CA ASP A 227 -6.44 -2.38 10.56
C ASP A 227 -7.51 -1.31 10.27
N LYS A 228 -7.23 -0.39 9.34
CA LYS A 228 -8.12 0.72 8.98
C LYS A 228 -8.54 1.54 10.19
N LYS A 229 -7.57 1.83 11.06
CA LYS A 229 -7.77 2.68 12.24
C LYS A 229 -8.26 4.07 11.82
N ALA A 230 -8.87 4.79 12.77
CA ALA A 230 -9.25 6.18 12.51
C ALA A 230 -8.01 7.04 12.22
N GLN A 231 -8.14 8.06 11.36
CA GLN A 231 -7.04 8.96 11.00
C GLN A 231 -6.34 9.55 12.24
N GLY A 232 -7.09 9.87 13.29
CA GLY A 232 -6.53 10.37 14.54
C GLY A 232 -5.61 9.38 15.27
N GLU A 233 -5.88 8.06 15.17
CA GLU A 233 -5.00 7.03 15.74
C GLU A 233 -3.71 6.90 14.92
N VAL A 234 -3.79 7.04 13.59
CA VAL A 234 -2.62 7.06 12.71
C VAL A 234 -1.73 8.27 13.05
N TRP A 235 -2.29 9.45 13.21
CA TRP A 235 -1.54 10.65 13.64
C TRP A 235 -0.89 10.48 15.00
N LYS A 236 -1.62 9.89 15.95
CA LYS A 236 -1.09 9.59 17.28
C LYS A 236 0.14 8.68 17.18
N GLU A 237 0.07 7.60 16.39
CA GLU A 237 1.21 6.69 16.20
C GLU A 237 2.40 7.40 15.52
N VAL A 238 2.17 8.29 14.56
CA VAL A 238 3.21 9.13 13.96
C VAL A 238 3.88 10.01 15.01
N SER A 239 3.09 10.73 15.80
CA SER A 239 3.58 11.64 16.82
C SER A 239 4.36 10.90 17.93
N GLU A 240 3.84 9.77 18.41
CA GLU A 240 4.52 8.92 19.40
C GLU A 240 5.84 8.38 18.86
N ASN A 241 5.88 7.95 17.59
CA ASN A 241 7.11 7.49 16.95
C ASN A 241 8.13 8.62 16.79
N ASN A 242 7.70 9.80 16.30
CA ASN A 242 8.56 10.97 16.16
C ASN A 242 9.15 11.40 17.50
N ALA A 243 8.33 11.45 18.57
CA ALA A 243 8.78 11.76 19.91
C ALA A 243 9.81 10.74 20.43
N ARG A 244 9.54 9.45 20.26
CA ARG A 244 10.40 8.33 20.69
C ARG A 244 11.77 8.35 20.01
N LEU A 245 11.81 8.73 18.72
CA LEU A 245 13.05 8.80 17.95
C LEU A 245 13.76 10.16 18.06
N GLY A 246 13.11 11.17 18.65
CA GLY A 246 13.61 12.54 18.70
C GLY A 246 13.58 13.24 17.34
N THR A 247 12.61 12.89 16.52
CA THR A 247 12.34 13.47 15.17
C THR A 247 11.10 14.37 15.17
N ALA A 248 10.62 14.81 16.32
CA ALA A 248 9.51 15.73 16.41
C ALA A 248 9.81 17.02 15.62
N ASN A 249 8.83 17.46 14.83
CA ASN A 249 8.98 18.60 13.92
C ASN A 249 7.66 19.40 13.83
N SER A 250 7.72 20.60 13.24
CA SER A 250 6.60 21.54 13.23
C SER A 250 5.35 21.05 12.47
N THR A 251 5.50 20.17 11.48
CA THR A 251 4.39 19.62 10.71
C THR A 251 4.02 18.20 11.13
N ASP A 252 4.75 17.65 12.09
CA ASP A 252 4.64 16.27 12.58
C ASP A 252 4.64 15.25 11.43
N THR A 253 5.54 15.49 10.43
CA THR A 253 5.67 14.57 9.29
C THR A 253 6.44 13.32 9.69
N TYR A 254 5.96 12.16 9.25
CA TYR A 254 6.67 10.88 9.37
C TYR A 254 7.95 10.82 8.54
N GLN A 255 8.03 11.62 7.45
CA GLN A 255 9.21 11.70 6.58
C GLN A 255 10.49 12.05 7.35
N GLU A 256 10.39 12.84 8.43
CA GLU A 256 11.53 13.28 9.24
C GLU A 256 12.31 12.10 9.84
N VAL A 257 11.67 10.97 10.09
CA VAL A 257 12.33 9.73 10.53
C VAL A 257 13.45 9.31 9.56
N TYR A 258 13.20 9.48 8.25
CA TYR A 258 14.13 9.12 7.19
C TYR A 258 15.03 10.28 6.72
N ALA A 259 14.78 11.51 7.20
CA ALA A 259 15.60 12.70 6.93
C ALA A 259 16.59 13.00 8.06
N SER A 260 16.32 12.55 9.29
CA SER A 260 17.16 12.79 10.46
C SER A 260 18.51 12.11 10.34
N LYS A 261 19.60 12.87 10.28
CA LYS A 261 20.99 12.36 10.20
C LYS A 261 21.29 11.34 11.31
N LYS A 262 20.79 11.59 12.53
CA LYS A 262 20.98 10.70 13.69
C LYS A 262 20.32 9.35 13.46
N ILE A 263 19.09 9.33 12.97
CA ILE A 263 18.34 8.09 12.70
C ILE A 263 18.92 7.37 11.49
N VAL A 264 19.23 8.08 10.41
CA VAL A 264 19.89 7.51 9.22
C VAL A 264 21.17 6.80 9.59
N ALA A 265 22.06 7.40 10.38
CA ALA A 265 23.29 6.77 10.81
C ALA A 265 23.06 5.48 11.61
N GLN A 266 22.06 5.47 12.50
CA GLN A 266 21.69 4.26 13.24
C GLN A 266 21.09 3.18 12.33
N VAL A 267 20.22 3.57 11.37
CA VAL A 267 19.66 2.66 10.37
C VAL A 267 20.75 2.04 9.53
N ASP A 268 21.71 2.83 9.07
CA ASP A 268 22.85 2.36 8.26
C ASP A 268 23.70 1.32 8.99
N ASP A 269 23.86 1.42 10.32
CA ASP A 269 24.57 0.42 11.12
C ASP A 269 23.88 -0.95 11.06
N TYR A 270 22.56 -1.00 11.19
CA TYR A 270 21.78 -2.23 11.06
C TYR A 270 21.80 -2.77 9.63
N VAL A 271 21.57 -1.88 8.65
CA VAL A 271 21.51 -2.25 7.22
C VAL A 271 22.82 -2.88 6.76
N ARG A 272 23.98 -2.29 7.09
CA ARG A 272 25.31 -2.85 6.74
C ARG A 272 25.50 -4.30 7.21
N THR A 273 24.94 -4.64 8.37
CA THR A 273 25.07 -5.98 8.94
C THR A 273 24.03 -6.96 8.41
N LEU A 274 22.80 -6.51 8.17
CA LEU A 274 21.67 -7.41 7.94
C LEU A 274 21.29 -7.56 6.46
N GLU A 275 21.50 -6.53 5.63
CA GLU A 275 20.88 -6.47 4.30
C GLU A 275 21.30 -7.61 3.38
N ARG A 276 22.62 -7.82 3.24
CA ARG A 276 23.19 -8.81 2.32
C ARG A 276 23.04 -10.24 2.81
N GLU A 277 23.16 -10.46 4.11
CA GLU A 277 23.13 -11.78 4.73
C GLU A 277 21.74 -12.44 4.62
N VAL A 278 20.69 -11.63 4.49
CA VAL A 278 19.30 -12.09 4.33
C VAL A 278 18.99 -12.48 2.88
N LEU A 279 19.57 -11.78 1.89
CA LEU A 279 19.30 -12.00 0.46
C LEU A 279 20.04 -13.23 -0.09
N GLN A 280 19.72 -14.42 0.44
CA GLN A 280 20.24 -15.69 -0.03
C GLN A 280 19.39 -16.28 -1.17
N PRO A 281 19.92 -17.20 -2.00
CA PRO A 281 19.15 -17.85 -3.06
C PRO A 281 17.89 -18.55 -2.53
N GLY A 282 16.74 -18.29 -3.21
CA GLY A 282 15.43 -18.84 -2.87
C GLY A 282 14.76 -18.20 -1.66
N VAL A 283 15.32 -17.14 -1.07
CA VAL A 283 14.66 -16.40 0.01
C VAL A 283 13.58 -15.50 -0.58
N VAL A 284 12.33 -15.73 -0.14
CA VAL A 284 11.13 -15.04 -0.59
C VAL A 284 10.49 -14.16 0.49
N GLY A 285 11.08 -14.12 1.69
CA GLY A 285 10.54 -13.35 2.80
C GLY A 285 11.32 -13.50 4.09
N VAL A 286 10.78 -12.96 5.17
CA VAL A 286 11.39 -12.96 6.50
C VAL A 286 10.38 -13.13 7.61
N VAL A 287 10.82 -13.71 8.74
CA VAL A 287 10.23 -13.51 10.07
C VAL A 287 11.15 -12.57 10.84
N VAL A 288 10.59 -11.57 11.47
CA VAL A 288 11.28 -10.51 12.20
C VAL A 288 11.01 -10.68 13.69
N ALA A 289 12.09 -10.76 14.47
CA ALA A 289 12.01 -10.71 15.90
C ALA A 289 12.70 -9.47 16.46
N ARG A 290 12.07 -8.87 17.45
CA ARG A 290 12.55 -7.71 18.18
C ARG A 290 12.56 -8.01 19.67
N ASN A 291 13.63 -7.63 20.37
CA ASN A 291 13.78 -7.87 21.82
C ASN A 291 13.48 -9.33 22.20
N GLY A 292 13.96 -10.30 21.40
CA GLY A 292 13.83 -11.73 21.66
C GLY A 292 12.48 -12.36 21.32
N ARG A 293 11.56 -11.66 20.66
CA ARG A 293 10.23 -12.17 20.29
C ARG A 293 9.92 -11.92 18.83
N ALA A 294 9.40 -12.95 18.14
CA ALA A 294 8.88 -12.78 16.78
C ALA A 294 7.64 -11.88 16.81
N VAL A 295 7.65 -10.82 16.01
CA VAL A 295 6.61 -9.78 16.00
C VAL A 295 6.03 -9.49 14.62
N TRP A 296 6.74 -9.90 13.56
CA TRP A 296 6.35 -9.58 12.19
C TRP A 296 6.82 -10.65 11.20
N ALA A 297 6.10 -10.82 10.10
CA ALA A 297 6.56 -11.58 8.96
C ALA A 297 6.04 -10.97 7.66
N ASP A 298 6.88 -10.93 6.62
CA ASP A 298 6.51 -10.61 5.25
C ASP A 298 7.05 -11.70 4.32
N VAL A 299 6.19 -12.32 3.50
CA VAL A 299 6.56 -13.35 2.53
C VAL A 299 5.90 -13.06 1.19
N PHE A 300 6.69 -13.09 0.12
CA PHE A 300 6.28 -12.74 -1.23
C PHE A 300 6.14 -13.98 -2.12
N ALA A 301 5.50 -13.79 -3.28
CA ALA A 301 5.34 -14.84 -4.27
C ALA A 301 6.67 -15.25 -4.94
N SER A 302 7.72 -14.42 -4.88
CA SER A 302 9.02 -14.72 -5.46
C SER A 302 10.16 -13.98 -4.79
N GLN A 303 11.37 -14.55 -4.97
CA GLN A 303 12.62 -13.91 -4.53
C GLN A 303 12.80 -12.52 -5.14
N ARG A 304 12.45 -12.32 -6.41
CA ARG A 304 12.55 -11.03 -7.08
C ARG A 304 11.68 -9.96 -6.40
N LEU A 305 10.42 -10.28 -6.10
CA LEU A 305 9.54 -9.36 -5.40
C LEU A 305 10.06 -9.05 -4.01
N PHE A 306 10.46 -10.07 -3.25
CA PHE A 306 11.06 -9.87 -1.93
C PHE A 306 12.29 -8.95 -2.00
N ALA A 307 13.23 -9.24 -2.91
CA ALA A 307 14.45 -8.44 -3.06
C ALA A 307 14.17 -6.98 -3.43
N SER A 308 13.12 -6.71 -4.25
CA SER A 308 12.70 -5.33 -4.58
C SER A 308 12.12 -4.58 -3.38
N TYR A 309 11.48 -5.27 -2.44
CA TYR A 309 10.92 -4.66 -1.23
C TYR A 309 11.89 -4.65 -0.03
N TRP A 310 12.86 -5.57 0.00
CA TRP A 310 13.70 -5.81 1.16
C TRP A 310 14.42 -4.57 1.70
N PRO A 311 15.04 -3.69 0.90
CA PRO A 311 15.74 -2.52 1.43
C PRO A 311 14.85 -1.61 2.26
N LYS A 312 13.61 -1.39 1.82
CA LYS A 312 12.66 -0.52 2.53
C LYS A 312 11.97 -1.22 3.71
N LEU A 313 11.74 -2.53 3.62
CA LEU A 313 11.23 -3.33 4.72
C LEU A 313 12.24 -3.41 5.86
N LEU A 314 13.52 -3.67 5.56
CA LEU A 314 14.57 -3.69 6.56
C LEU A 314 14.65 -2.36 7.31
N LYS A 315 14.65 -1.23 6.61
CA LYS A 315 14.64 0.11 7.25
C LYS A 315 13.43 0.29 8.16
N SER A 316 12.25 -0.17 7.75
CA SER A 316 11.02 -0.14 8.55
C SER A 316 11.17 -0.91 9.86
N TYR A 317 11.71 -2.13 9.83
CA TYR A 317 11.95 -2.94 11.02
C TYR A 317 13.02 -2.33 11.92
N VAL A 318 14.06 -1.74 11.33
CA VAL A 318 15.13 -1.06 12.09
C VAL A 318 14.60 0.17 12.81
N VAL A 319 13.75 0.99 12.17
CA VAL A 319 13.09 2.14 12.82
C VAL A 319 12.31 1.70 14.07
N ASP A 320 11.60 0.56 13.96
CA ASP A 320 10.88 -0.02 15.10
C ASP A 320 11.84 -0.53 16.20
N ALA A 321 12.95 -1.16 15.81
CA ALA A 321 13.95 -1.70 16.73
C ALA A 321 14.72 -0.59 17.47
N ILE A 322 15.13 0.48 16.78
CA ILE A 322 15.83 1.63 17.39
C ILE A 322 14.94 2.30 18.43
N GLY A 323 13.67 2.46 18.13
CA GLY A 323 12.73 3.14 19.00
C GLY A 323 12.36 2.38 20.29
N ASP A 324 12.53 1.07 20.33
CA ASP A 324 12.14 0.22 21.48
C ASP A 324 13.21 -0.80 21.84
N TYR A 325 14.45 -0.35 22.06
CA TYR A 325 15.54 -1.22 22.50
C TYR A 325 15.34 -1.61 23.97
N LYS A 326 15.19 -2.91 24.23
CA LYS A 326 15.03 -3.47 25.58
C LYS A 326 16.01 -4.62 25.86
N ASP A 327 16.20 -5.50 24.88
CA ASP A 327 16.92 -6.75 25.06
C ASP A 327 17.49 -7.21 23.71
N ASP A 328 18.62 -7.85 23.70
CA ASP A 328 19.27 -8.46 22.53
C ASP A 328 19.10 -10.00 22.50
N LYS A 329 18.18 -10.55 23.28
CA LYS A 329 17.79 -11.96 23.20
C LYS A 329 17.38 -12.33 21.79
N ARG A 330 17.66 -13.59 21.44
CA ARG A 330 17.38 -14.16 20.12
C ARG A 330 16.44 -15.33 20.26
N PRO A 331 15.26 -15.33 19.61
CA PRO A 331 14.43 -16.51 19.59
C PRO A 331 15.06 -17.62 18.74
N SER A 332 14.60 -18.83 18.94
CA SER A 332 15.00 -19.99 18.15
C SER A 332 14.34 -20.00 16.77
N ILE A 333 14.87 -20.83 15.85
CA ILE A 333 14.25 -21.09 14.55
C ILE A 333 12.86 -21.68 14.72
N ASP A 334 12.67 -22.56 15.70
CA ASP A 334 11.38 -23.22 15.97
C ASP A 334 10.31 -22.21 16.43
N GLU A 335 10.69 -21.21 17.23
CA GLU A 335 9.79 -20.13 17.63
C GLU A 335 9.40 -19.26 16.42
N ALA A 336 10.34 -18.94 15.55
CA ALA A 336 10.07 -18.20 14.32
C ALA A 336 9.20 -19.00 13.34
N ASP A 337 9.44 -20.30 13.18
CA ASP A 337 8.62 -21.20 12.34
C ASP A 337 7.21 -21.37 12.92
N SER A 338 7.10 -21.55 14.23
CA SER A 338 5.81 -21.61 14.93
C SER A 338 5.02 -20.32 14.75
N TYR A 339 5.65 -19.15 14.90
CA TYR A 339 5.04 -17.86 14.64
C TYR A 339 4.51 -17.77 13.20
N LEU A 340 5.30 -18.15 12.21
CA LEU A 340 4.93 -18.07 10.80
C LEU A 340 3.75 -19.01 10.44
N ARG A 341 3.66 -20.17 11.07
CA ARG A 341 2.62 -21.19 10.79
C ARG A 341 1.30 -20.95 11.51
N GLN A 342 1.31 -20.21 12.60
CA GLN A 342 0.10 -19.92 13.36
C GLN A 342 -0.78 -18.94 12.58
N ARG A 343 -1.92 -19.42 12.07
CA ARG A 343 -2.84 -18.68 11.17
C ARG A 343 -4.32 -18.89 11.50
N GLU A 344 -4.61 -19.33 12.71
CA GLU A 344 -5.98 -19.56 13.17
C GLU A 344 -6.63 -18.22 13.54
N GLY A 345 -7.94 -18.10 13.35
CA GLY A 345 -8.67 -16.89 13.72
C GLY A 345 -9.94 -16.67 12.91
N THR A 346 -10.55 -15.50 13.11
CA THR A 346 -11.72 -15.06 12.35
C THR A 346 -11.26 -14.52 10.99
N VAL A 347 -11.88 -15.03 9.93
CA VAL A 347 -11.50 -14.66 8.54
C VAL A 347 -12.46 -13.64 7.98
N THR A 348 -11.91 -12.56 7.42
CA THR A 348 -12.62 -11.55 6.63
C THR A 348 -11.97 -11.43 5.27
N THR A 349 -12.75 -11.34 4.20
CA THR A 349 -12.22 -11.17 2.84
C THR A 349 -12.78 -9.91 2.22
N THR A 350 -11.89 -9.07 1.71
CA THR A 350 -12.22 -7.92 0.85
C THR A 350 -11.88 -8.31 -0.59
N THR A 351 -12.82 -8.19 -1.52
CA THR A 351 -12.63 -8.57 -2.92
C THR A 351 -12.75 -7.36 -3.82
N GLN A 352 -11.72 -7.15 -4.66
CA GLN A 352 -11.80 -6.32 -5.86
C GLN A 352 -12.04 -7.28 -7.03
N GLU A 353 -13.29 -7.30 -7.53
CA GLU A 353 -13.74 -8.24 -8.56
C GLU A 353 -12.80 -8.30 -9.77
N GLY A 354 -12.43 -9.52 -10.17
CA GLY A 354 -11.54 -9.78 -11.31
C GLY A 354 -10.08 -9.36 -11.12
N VAL A 355 -9.68 -8.83 -9.96
CA VAL A 355 -8.32 -8.34 -9.71
C VAL A 355 -7.67 -9.03 -8.53
N TYR A 356 -8.16 -8.82 -7.30
CA TYR A 356 -7.53 -9.40 -6.11
C TYR A 356 -8.52 -9.66 -4.98
N GLN A 357 -8.09 -10.50 -4.05
CA GLN A 357 -8.68 -10.66 -2.72
C GLN A 357 -7.63 -10.34 -1.66
N LEU A 358 -8.02 -9.56 -0.65
CA LEU A 358 -7.27 -9.37 0.58
C LEU A 358 -7.99 -10.15 1.69
N VAL A 359 -7.36 -11.22 2.16
CA VAL A 359 -7.87 -12.09 3.21
C VAL A 359 -7.20 -11.70 4.52
N LYS A 360 -7.98 -11.25 5.50
CA LYS A 360 -7.54 -10.99 6.87
C LYS A 360 -7.96 -12.14 7.76
N THR A 361 -7.01 -12.73 8.49
CA THR A 361 -7.29 -13.65 9.61
C THR A 361 -6.87 -12.98 10.90
N GLU A 362 -7.78 -12.89 11.85
CA GLU A 362 -7.63 -12.08 13.05
C GLU A 362 -7.80 -12.89 14.32
N GLN A 363 -6.89 -12.69 15.27
CA GLN A 363 -6.95 -13.17 16.63
C GLN A 363 -6.53 -12.07 17.60
N ALA A 364 -6.77 -12.26 18.92
CA ALA A 364 -6.41 -11.27 19.93
C ALA A 364 -4.90 -10.94 19.93
N ALA A 365 -4.04 -11.93 19.68
CA ALA A 365 -2.59 -11.80 19.74
C ALA A 365 -1.94 -11.39 18.41
N TYR A 366 -2.60 -11.57 17.27
CA TYR A 366 -2.01 -11.30 15.95
C TYR A 366 -3.06 -11.09 14.86
N ALA A 367 -2.63 -10.52 13.76
CA ALA A 367 -3.38 -10.50 12.50
C ALA A 367 -2.51 -11.03 11.35
N VAL A 368 -3.17 -11.70 10.40
CA VAL A 368 -2.55 -12.18 9.16
C VAL A 368 -3.29 -11.57 7.99
N PHE A 369 -2.55 -11.07 7.00
CA PHE A 369 -3.10 -10.56 5.74
C PHE A 369 -2.49 -11.35 4.59
N GLU A 370 -3.33 -11.83 3.68
CA GLU A 370 -2.91 -12.48 2.44
C GLU A 370 -3.50 -11.75 1.25
N LEU A 371 -2.65 -11.15 0.43
CA LEU A 371 -3.05 -10.58 -0.86
C LEU A 371 -2.98 -11.67 -1.93
N ARG A 372 -4.10 -11.92 -2.58
CA ARG A 372 -4.23 -12.94 -3.63
C ARG A 372 -4.70 -12.30 -4.93
N ASP A 373 -3.94 -12.47 -6.00
CA ASP A 373 -4.39 -12.11 -7.35
C ASP A 373 -5.37 -13.17 -7.84
N ILE A 374 -6.59 -12.76 -8.16
CA ILE A 374 -7.67 -13.64 -8.64
C ILE A 374 -7.95 -13.43 -10.13
N SER A 375 -7.17 -12.62 -10.84
CA SER A 375 -7.29 -12.42 -12.28
C SER A 375 -6.65 -13.58 -13.08
N LEU A 376 -5.94 -14.48 -12.41
CA LEU A 376 -5.31 -15.67 -12.99
C LEU A 376 -6.25 -16.87 -12.88
N ALA A 377 -6.03 -17.90 -13.72
CA ALA A 377 -6.83 -19.14 -13.71
C ALA A 377 -6.83 -19.83 -12.33
N ALA A 378 -5.74 -19.73 -11.58
CA ALA A 378 -5.67 -20.11 -10.19
C ALA A 378 -5.23 -18.90 -9.35
N PRO A 379 -5.90 -18.60 -8.23
CA PRO A 379 -5.51 -17.49 -7.36
C PRO A 379 -4.06 -17.61 -6.91
N LEU A 380 -3.28 -16.55 -7.11
CA LEU A 380 -1.88 -16.48 -6.75
C LEU A 380 -1.70 -15.62 -5.50
N ARG A 381 -1.20 -16.19 -4.38
CA ARG A 381 -0.81 -15.41 -3.23
C ARG A 381 0.45 -14.60 -3.55
N ILE A 382 0.30 -13.28 -3.65
CA ILE A 382 1.39 -12.37 -3.98
C ILE A 382 2.17 -11.94 -2.76
N HIS A 383 1.45 -11.69 -1.65
CA HIS A 383 2.05 -11.25 -0.41
C HIS A 383 1.32 -11.85 0.79
N PHE A 384 2.08 -12.25 1.78
CA PHE A 384 1.63 -12.68 3.10
C PHE A 384 2.30 -11.77 4.12
N ASN A 385 1.51 -11.23 5.01
CA ASN A 385 1.98 -10.44 6.14
C ASN A 385 1.36 -10.97 7.43
N LYS A 386 2.17 -11.09 8.49
CA LYS A 386 1.70 -11.38 9.84
C LYS A 386 2.28 -10.38 10.81
N MET A 387 1.45 -9.91 11.73
CA MET A 387 1.86 -8.96 12.76
C MET A 387 1.27 -9.31 14.12
N ASP A 388 2.06 -9.06 15.19
CA ASP A 388 1.60 -9.03 16.58
C ASP A 388 0.67 -7.83 16.83
N ARG A 389 -0.17 -7.95 17.86
CA ARG A 389 -1.09 -6.90 18.34
C ARG A 389 -0.81 -6.51 19.77
#